data_a12911e0452a0e7c541ff84102a7289b
#
_entry.id   a12911e0452a0e7c541ff84102a7289b
#
_cell.length_a   1.000
_cell.length_b   1.000
_cell.length_c   1.000
_cell.angle_alpha   90.00
_cell.angle_beta   90.00
_cell.angle_gamma   90.00
#
_symmetry.space_group_name_H-M   'P 1'
#
loop_
_entity.id
_entity.type
_entity.pdbx_description
1 polymer ?
#
loop_
_entity_poly.entity_id
_entity_poly.type
_entity_poly.pdbx_seq_one_letter_code
_entity_poly.pdbx_strand_id
1 'polypeptide(L)'
;VCMTSTDCNCGTDRLAQMIEKMQIDPETIIVNVQGDEPLINPEHIKQVATLLESSKADMSTLCFKIDNVKDVFDPNCVKVVFDKNGKALFFSRAPIPYERENFKQKNITSLCFDHYHHIGIYAYKAGTVLKYSKMAQTTLEKSESLEQLRLMENGMSIAVGVALNPPETGVDTKEDLERINKILEKQEH
;
A
#
# COMPACT_ATOMS: atom_id res chain seq x y z
N VAL A 1 -17.39 11.56 -11.19
CA VAL A 1 -17.39 10.10 -11.32
C VAL A 1 -17.02 9.72 -12.76
N CYS A 2 -16.08 8.80 -12.94
CA CYS A 2 -15.68 8.27 -14.23
C CYS A 2 -15.92 6.74 -14.24
N MET A 3 -16.78 6.27 -15.15
CA MET A 3 -17.01 4.84 -15.33
C MET A 3 -15.90 4.23 -16.18
N THR A 4 -15.34 3.12 -15.71
CA THR A 4 -14.30 2.35 -16.40
C THR A 4 -14.83 1.03 -16.94
N SER A 5 -14.12 0.41 -17.88
CA SER A 5 -14.51 -0.88 -18.47
C SER A 5 -14.53 -2.00 -17.42
N THR A 6 -15.39 -2.98 -17.62
CA THR A 6 -15.39 -4.24 -16.87
C THR A 6 -14.16 -5.11 -17.18
N ASP A 7 -13.47 -4.84 -18.28
CA ASP A 7 -12.30 -5.63 -18.76
C ASP A 7 -10.99 -5.21 -18.07
N CYS A 8 -11.03 -4.21 -17.16
CA CYS A 8 -9.85 -3.85 -16.36
C CYS A 8 -9.51 -4.98 -15.39
N ASN A 9 -8.29 -5.49 -15.47
CA ASN A 9 -7.83 -6.62 -14.65
C ASN A 9 -7.49 -6.24 -13.20
N CYS A 10 -7.18 -4.96 -12.95
CA CYS A 10 -6.79 -4.48 -11.63
C CYS A 10 -7.16 -3.00 -11.41
N GLY A 11 -6.95 -2.51 -10.19
CA GLY A 11 -7.21 -1.10 -9.83
C GLY A 11 -6.38 -0.12 -10.64
N THR A 12 -5.12 -0.46 -10.92
CA THR A 12 -4.22 0.39 -11.71
C THR A 12 -4.68 0.56 -13.16
N ASP A 13 -5.23 -0.50 -13.79
CA ASP A 13 -5.80 -0.40 -15.14
C ASP A 13 -7.00 0.56 -15.17
N ARG A 14 -7.82 0.55 -14.12
CA ARG A 14 -8.95 1.48 -13.97
C ARG A 14 -8.48 2.92 -13.86
N LEU A 15 -7.43 3.17 -13.06
CA LEU A 15 -6.83 4.49 -12.94
C LEU A 15 -6.26 4.96 -14.28
N ALA A 16 -5.53 4.10 -15.01
CA ALA A 16 -5.00 4.44 -16.31
C ALA A 16 -6.11 4.82 -17.30
N GLN A 17 -7.19 4.04 -17.36
CA GLN A 17 -8.33 4.34 -18.24
C GLN A 17 -9.02 5.65 -17.82
N MET A 18 -9.14 5.94 -16.54
CA MET A 18 -9.70 7.21 -16.04
C MET A 18 -8.82 8.39 -16.45
N ILE A 19 -7.49 8.28 -16.29
CA ILE A 19 -6.52 9.30 -16.67
C ILE A 19 -6.64 9.64 -18.16
N GLU A 20 -6.72 8.62 -19.02
CA GLU A 20 -6.87 8.79 -20.47
C GLU A 20 -8.21 9.43 -20.84
N LYS A 21 -9.33 8.94 -20.29
CA LYS A 21 -10.67 9.47 -20.56
C LYS A 21 -10.85 10.94 -20.14
N MET A 22 -10.26 11.30 -19.00
CA MET A 22 -10.36 12.66 -18.46
C MET A 22 -9.24 13.58 -18.93
N GLN A 23 -8.32 13.09 -19.75
CA GLN A 23 -7.16 13.84 -20.27
C GLN A 23 -6.35 14.53 -19.15
N ILE A 24 -6.10 13.79 -18.07
CA ILE A 24 -5.38 14.32 -16.90
C ILE A 24 -3.92 14.57 -17.29
N ASP A 25 -3.41 15.74 -16.88
CA ASP A 25 -2.00 16.09 -17.09
C ASP A 25 -1.09 15.04 -16.47
N PRO A 26 -0.04 14.55 -17.21
CA PRO A 26 0.89 13.53 -16.72
C PRO A 26 1.60 13.86 -15.39
N GLU A 27 1.76 15.14 -15.05
CA GLU A 27 2.39 15.60 -13.81
C GLU A 27 1.40 15.65 -12.62
N THR A 28 0.11 15.49 -12.86
CA THR A 28 -0.91 15.47 -11.79
C THR A 28 -0.66 14.30 -10.85
N ILE A 29 -0.68 14.57 -9.53
CA ILE A 29 -0.60 13.53 -8.50
C ILE A 29 -1.97 12.84 -8.38
N ILE A 30 -1.96 11.54 -8.52
CA ILE A 30 -3.10 10.64 -8.34
C ILE A 30 -2.89 9.87 -7.05
N VAL A 31 -3.86 9.95 -6.13
CA VAL A 31 -3.87 9.10 -4.94
C VAL A 31 -4.85 7.94 -5.16
N ASN A 32 -4.34 6.74 -5.03
CA ASN A 32 -5.12 5.50 -5.12
C ASN A 32 -5.50 5.04 -3.72
N VAL A 33 -6.78 5.13 -3.40
CA VAL A 33 -7.39 4.55 -2.20
C VAL A 33 -8.18 3.32 -2.62
N GLN A 34 -7.97 2.22 -1.92
CA GLN A 34 -8.68 0.97 -2.19
C GLN A 34 -10.18 1.10 -1.82
N GLY A 35 -11.05 0.44 -2.59
CA GLY A 35 -12.50 0.51 -2.38
C GLY A 35 -13.00 -0.19 -1.11
N ASP A 36 -12.18 -1.05 -0.53
CA ASP A 36 -12.39 -1.78 0.72
C ASP A 36 -11.88 -1.03 1.97
N GLU A 37 -11.42 0.23 1.80
CA GLU A 37 -10.93 1.10 2.88
C GLU A 37 -11.88 2.30 3.14
N PRO A 38 -13.15 2.07 3.53
CA PRO A 38 -14.13 3.14 3.67
C PRO A 38 -13.86 4.10 4.84
N LEU A 39 -13.03 3.70 5.79
CA LEU A 39 -12.62 4.52 6.94
C LEU A 39 -11.20 5.06 6.80
N ILE A 40 -10.66 5.13 5.57
CA ILE A 40 -9.32 5.67 5.35
C ILE A 40 -9.17 7.06 6.01
N ASN A 41 -8.11 7.23 6.80
CA ASN A 41 -7.85 8.51 7.44
C ASN A 41 -7.48 9.56 6.39
N PRO A 42 -8.19 10.71 6.28
CA PRO A 42 -7.86 11.78 5.34
C PRO A 42 -6.41 12.29 5.45
N GLU A 43 -5.80 12.21 6.64
CA GLU A 43 -4.40 12.58 6.83
C GLU A 43 -3.44 11.63 6.08
N HIS A 44 -3.79 10.35 5.94
CA HIS A 44 -3.00 9.40 5.12
C HIS A 44 -3.00 9.80 3.65
N ILE A 45 -4.15 10.28 3.12
CA ILE A 45 -4.27 10.75 1.74
C ILE A 45 -3.36 11.96 1.51
N LYS A 46 -3.37 12.92 2.43
CA LYS A 46 -2.49 14.09 2.36
C LYS A 46 -1.01 13.69 2.52
N GLN A 47 -0.73 12.83 3.48
CA GLN A 47 0.64 12.40 3.78
C GLN A 47 1.27 11.68 2.59
N VAL A 48 0.57 10.73 1.95
CA VAL A 48 1.12 9.98 0.81
C VAL A 48 1.33 10.90 -0.41
N ALA A 49 0.44 11.86 -0.66
CA ALA A 49 0.59 12.84 -1.74
C ALA A 49 1.79 13.78 -1.50
N THR A 50 1.90 14.34 -0.30
CA THR A 50 3.03 15.23 0.09
C THR A 50 4.37 14.48 0.06
N LEU A 51 4.37 13.19 0.46
CA LEU A 51 5.56 12.35 0.38
C LEU A 51 6.04 12.18 -1.06
N LEU A 52 5.12 11.95 -2.02
CA LEU A 52 5.48 11.88 -3.42
C LEU A 52 6.04 13.20 -3.93
N GLU A 53 5.41 14.32 -3.60
CA GLU A 53 5.81 15.66 -4.03
C GLU A 53 7.21 16.02 -3.53
N SER A 54 7.53 15.68 -2.27
CA SER A 54 8.82 15.97 -1.65
C SER A 54 9.92 14.97 -2.00
N SER A 55 9.58 13.77 -2.44
CA SER A 55 10.53 12.74 -2.86
C SER A 55 10.84 12.84 -4.35
N LYS A 56 11.90 12.14 -4.79
CA LYS A 56 12.19 11.94 -6.23
C LYS A 56 11.73 10.56 -6.70
N ALA A 57 10.85 9.90 -5.92
CA ALA A 57 10.37 8.57 -6.22
C ALA A 57 9.30 8.59 -7.32
N ASP A 58 9.13 7.47 -8.00
CA ASP A 58 8.11 7.26 -9.02
C ASP A 58 6.72 7.01 -8.40
N MET A 59 6.70 6.48 -7.16
CA MET A 59 5.52 6.20 -6.36
C MET A 59 5.81 6.45 -4.89
N SER A 60 4.80 6.77 -4.11
CA SER A 60 4.86 6.79 -2.64
C SER A 60 3.79 5.91 -2.03
N THR A 61 4.06 5.43 -0.82
CA THR A 61 3.14 4.64 0.00
C THR A 61 3.41 4.89 1.48
N LEU A 62 2.56 4.34 2.34
CA LEU A 62 2.71 4.44 3.79
C LEU A 62 2.93 3.07 4.43
N CYS A 63 3.48 3.08 5.62
CA CYS A 63 3.59 1.92 6.48
C CYS A 63 3.28 2.29 7.93
N PHE A 64 3.02 1.31 8.76
CA PHE A 64 2.80 1.49 10.18
C PHE A 64 3.62 0.47 10.97
N LYS A 65 4.14 0.88 12.13
CA LYS A 65 4.95 -0.01 12.97
C LYS A 65 4.10 -1.17 13.50
N ILE A 66 4.63 -2.37 13.41
CA ILE A 66 4.00 -3.58 13.95
C ILE A 66 4.42 -3.73 15.41
N ASP A 67 3.45 -3.77 16.32
CA ASP A 67 3.68 -3.98 17.75
C ASP A 67 3.40 -5.43 18.18
N ASN A 68 2.72 -6.22 17.36
CA ASN A 68 2.33 -7.59 17.67
C ASN A 68 3.18 -8.60 16.88
N VAL A 69 3.82 -9.54 17.57
CA VAL A 69 4.61 -10.63 16.95
C VAL A 69 3.79 -11.43 15.94
N LYS A 70 2.50 -11.67 16.20
CA LYS A 70 1.65 -12.47 15.31
C LYS A 70 1.51 -11.81 13.93
N ASP A 71 1.42 -10.49 13.88
CA ASP A 71 1.23 -9.75 12.63
C ASP A 71 2.48 -9.83 11.73
N VAL A 72 3.67 -9.98 12.32
CA VAL A 72 4.91 -10.20 11.54
C VAL A 72 4.85 -11.52 10.77
N PHE A 73 4.24 -12.55 11.35
CA PHE A 73 4.11 -13.88 10.74
C PHE A 73 2.80 -14.06 9.96
N ASP A 74 1.87 -13.11 10.02
CA ASP A 74 0.65 -13.14 9.21
C ASP A 74 0.97 -12.75 7.76
N PRO A 75 0.73 -13.63 6.77
CA PRO A 75 0.96 -13.31 5.36
C PRO A 75 0.00 -12.24 4.81
N ASN A 76 -1.13 -11.96 5.49
CA ASN A 76 -2.05 -10.88 5.10
C ASN A 76 -1.55 -9.52 5.56
N CYS A 77 -0.78 -9.46 6.65
CA CYS A 77 -0.04 -8.29 7.06
C CYS A 77 1.23 -8.19 6.20
N VAL A 78 1.18 -7.46 5.08
CA VAL A 78 2.34 -7.28 4.18
C VAL A 78 3.41 -6.45 4.88
N LYS A 79 4.65 -6.96 4.92
CA LYS A 79 5.79 -6.24 5.51
C LYS A 79 6.51 -5.41 4.46
N VAL A 80 7.10 -4.31 4.90
CA VAL A 80 7.98 -3.47 4.07
C VAL A 80 9.27 -3.15 4.81
N VAL A 81 10.38 -3.21 4.10
CA VAL A 81 11.68 -2.72 4.55
C VAL A 81 12.13 -1.58 3.64
N PHE A 82 12.74 -0.56 4.22
CA PHE A 82 13.17 0.64 3.52
C PHE A 82 14.50 1.16 4.08
N ASP A 83 15.20 1.97 3.30
CA ASP A 83 16.47 2.57 3.70
C ASP A 83 16.26 3.79 4.63
N LYS A 84 17.37 4.37 5.09
CA LYS A 84 17.36 5.55 5.99
C LYS A 84 16.73 6.81 5.36
N ASN A 85 16.57 6.83 4.04
CA ASN A 85 15.97 7.92 3.30
C ASN A 85 14.47 7.65 2.99
N GLY A 86 13.93 6.54 3.49
CA GLY A 86 12.55 6.13 3.23
C GLY A 86 12.34 5.48 1.85
N LYS A 87 13.40 5.08 1.14
CA LYS A 87 13.25 4.34 -0.12
C LYS A 87 12.98 2.86 0.17
N ALA A 88 11.90 2.32 -0.40
CA ALA A 88 11.57 0.90 -0.28
C ALA A 88 12.73 0.03 -0.80
N LEU A 89 13.07 -1.00 -0.04
CA LEU A 89 14.02 -2.05 -0.41
C LEU A 89 13.28 -3.31 -0.85
N PHE A 90 12.21 -3.69 -0.15
CA PHE A 90 11.38 -4.82 -0.53
C PHE A 90 10.04 -4.82 0.23
N PHE A 91 9.02 -5.44 -0.39
CA PHE A 91 7.73 -5.77 0.22
C PHE A 91 7.56 -7.28 0.21
N SER A 92 7.07 -7.89 1.30
CA SER A 92 6.86 -9.32 1.35
C SER A 92 5.75 -9.72 2.32
N ARG A 93 5.10 -10.83 2.00
CA ARG A 93 4.22 -11.54 2.95
C ARG A 93 5.02 -12.31 3.99
N ALA A 94 6.28 -12.64 3.71
CA ALA A 94 7.20 -13.26 4.67
C ALA A 94 7.58 -12.28 5.80
N PRO A 95 8.02 -12.80 6.96
CA PRO A 95 8.54 -11.97 8.05
C PRO A 95 9.88 -11.33 7.66
N ILE A 96 9.85 -10.05 7.30
CA ILE A 96 11.04 -9.24 7.00
C ILE A 96 11.05 -7.95 7.84
N PRO A 97 12.27 -7.50 8.34
CA PRO A 97 13.53 -8.24 8.29
C PRO A 97 13.49 -9.51 9.16
N TYR A 98 14.30 -10.52 8.84
CA TYR A 98 14.36 -11.74 9.62
C TYR A 98 15.26 -11.56 10.86
N GLU A 99 14.69 -11.63 12.03
CA GLU A 99 15.42 -11.54 13.31
C GLU A 99 16.14 -12.87 13.61
N ARG A 100 17.37 -13.01 13.11
CA ARG A 100 18.12 -14.26 13.07
C ARG A 100 18.14 -15.03 14.38
N GLU A 101 18.36 -14.37 15.51
CA GLU A 101 18.47 -15.05 16.81
C GLU A 101 17.12 -15.17 17.53
N ASN A 102 16.22 -14.22 17.32
CA ASN A 102 14.89 -14.22 17.94
C ASN A 102 13.97 -15.27 17.28
N PHE A 103 13.93 -15.30 15.94
CA PHE A 103 13.01 -16.18 15.21
C PHE A 103 13.41 -17.66 15.18
N LYS A 104 14.58 -18.02 15.76
CA LYS A 104 14.94 -19.41 16.03
C LYS A 104 14.28 -19.96 17.29
N GLN A 105 13.75 -19.12 18.16
CA GLN A 105 13.14 -19.53 19.41
C GLN A 105 11.78 -20.19 19.16
N LYS A 106 11.44 -21.21 19.93
CA LYS A 106 10.15 -21.91 19.83
C LYS A 106 8.95 -21.02 20.19
N ASN A 107 9.16 -20.09 21.12
CA ASN A 107 8.14 -19.16 21.60
C ASN A 107 8.69 -17.74 21.50
N ILE A 108 8.26 -17.00 20.47
CA ILE A 108 8.61 -15.59 20.27
C ILE A 108 7.53 -14.77 20.99
N THR A 109 7.91 -14.03 22.02
CA THR A 109 7.00 -13.21 22.83
C THR A 109 7.11 -11.72 22.55
N SER A 110 8.21 -11.28 21.92
CA SER A 110 8.45 -9.88 21.59
C SER A 110 9.34 -9.76 20.35
N LEU A 111 9.26 -8.63 19.68
CA LEU A 111 10.16 -8.24 18.59
C LEU A 111 11.38 -7.52 19.18
N CYS A 112 12.55 -7.77 18.61
CA CYS A 112 13.80 -7.09 18.99
C CYS A 112 14.08 -5.86 18.14
N PHE A 113 13.50 -5.80 16.94
CA PHE A 113 13.68 -4.73 15.96
C PHE A 113 12.34 -4.26 15.40
N ASP A 114 12.35 -3.08 14.77
CA ASP A 114 11.14 -2.53 14.15
C ASP A 114 10.77 -3.29 12.88
N HIS A 115 9.51 -3.70 12.81
CA HIS A 115 8.86 -4.24 11.64
C HIS A 115 7.75 -3.28 11.20
N TYR A 116 7.48 -3.21 9.90
CA TYR A 116 6.51 -2.28 9.37
C TYR A 116 5.49 -2.99 8.48
N HIS A 117 4.21 -2.77 8.79
CA HIS A 117 3.08 -3.18 7.97
C HIS A 117 2.87 -2.15 6.86
N HIS A 118 2.86 -2.57 5.63
CA HIS A 118 2.54 -1.76 4.47
C HIS A 118 1.05 -1.40 4.44
N ILE A 119 0.72 -0.11 4.30
CA ILE A 119 -0.64 0.37 4.11
C ILE A 119 -0.90 0.50 2.61
N GLY A 120 -1.99 -0.12 2.12
CA GLY A 120 -2.36 -0.20 0.70
C GLY A 120 -2.81 1.11 0.05
N ILE A 121 -2.28 2.25 0.48
CA ILE A 121 -2.51 3.55 -0.12
C ILE A 121 -1.30 3.98 -0.95
N TYR A 122 -1.52 4.53 -2.13
CA TYR A 122 -0.44 4.93 -3.03
C TYR A 122 -0.68 6.31 -3.63
N ALA A 123 0.41 7.04 -3.89
CA ALA A 123 0.38 8.19 -4.77
C ALA A 123 1.42 8.03 -5.89
N TYR A 124 1.05 8.48 -7.08
CA TYR A 124 1.92 8.51 -8.27
C TYR A 124 1.56 9.72 -9.15
N LYS A 125 2.47 10.11 -10.03
CA LYS A 125 2.09 10.98 -11.14
C LYS A 125 1.23 10.20 -12.14
N ALA A 126 0.26 10.87 -12.78
CA ALA A 126 -0.59 10.26 -13.80
C ALA A 126 0.23 9.58 -14.91
N GLY A 127 1.33 10.21 -15.34
CA GLY A 127 2.26 9.61 -16.30
C GLY A 127 2.92 8.32 -15.84
N THR A 128 3.16 8.15 -14.52
CA THR A 128 3.66 6.91 -13.93
C THR A 128 2.60 5.81 -14.00
N VAL A 129 1.33 6.12 -13.69
CA VAL A 129 0.21 5.16 -13.82
C VAL A 129 0.08 4.65 -15.25
N LEU A 130 0.15 5.55 -16.24
CA LEU A 130 0.08 5.18 -17.66
C LEU A 130 1.25 4.30 -18.12
N LYS A 131 2.44 4.50 -17.56
CA LYS A 131 3.59 3.61 -17.81
C LYS A 131 3.39 2.25 -17.15
N TYR A 132 2.97 2.26 -15.89
CA TYR A 132 2.77 1.06 -15.09
C TYR A 132 1.71 0.12 -15.71
N SER A 133 0.57 0.65 -16.14
CA SER A 133 -0.51 -0.15 -16.77
C SER A 133 -0.06 -0.91 -18.03
N LYS A 134 1.03 -0.47 -18.70
CA LYS A 134 1.60 -1.11 -19.88
C LYS A 134 2.69 -2.14 -19.55
N MET A 135 3.10 -2.25 -18.28
CA MET A 135 4.11 -3.23 -17.86
C MET A 135 3.49 -4.63 -17.72
N ALA A 136 4.18 -5.63 -18.22
CA ALA A 136 3.81 -7.02 -17.98
C ALA A 136 3.98 -7.36 -16.48
N GLN A 137 3.13 -8.24 -15.97
CA GLN A 137 3.29 -8.78 -14.64
C GLN A 137 4.64 -9.48 -14.46
N THR A 138 5.31 -9.18 -13.35
CA THR A 138 6.66 -9.65 -13.05
C THR A 138 6.65 -10.91 -12.16
N THR A 139 7.82 -11.51 -11.97
CA THR A 139 7.95 -12.75 -11.21
C THR A 139 7.65 -12.56 -9.72
N LEU A 140 8.21 -11.50 -9.11
CA LEU A 140 7.98 -11.21 -7.69
C LEU A 140 6.53 -10.81 -7.43
N GLU A 141 5.94 -9.98 -8.31
CA GLU A 141 4.53 -9.62 -8.23
C GLU A 141 3.64 -10.86 -8.21
N LYS A 142 3.85 -11.82 -9.12
CA LYS A 142 3.06 -13.06 -9.17
C LYS A 142 3.28 -13.94 -7.95
N SER A 143 4.53 -14.04 -7.48
CA SER A 143 4.89 -14.87 -6.34
C SER A 143 4.28 -14.37 -5.04
N GLU A 144 4.38 -13.08 -4.79
CA GLU A 144 3.88 -12.44 -3.56
C GLU A 144 2.43 -11.95 -3.68
N SER A 145 1.87 -11.88 -4.90
CA SER A 145 0.59 -11.24 -5.20
C SER A 145 0.57 -9.78 -4.69
N LEU A 146 1.63 -9.04 -5.01
CA LEU A 146 1.85 -7.65 -4.61
C LEU A 146 2.18 -6.79 -5.83
N GLU A 147 1.22 -5.97 -6.26
CA GLU A 147 1.32 -5.16 -7.50
C GLU A 147 2.50 -4.18 -7.49
N GLN A 148 2.84 -3.59 -6.35
CA GLN A 148 3.94 -2.64 -6.23
C GLN A 148 5.31 -3.23 -6.57
N LEU A 149 5.49 -4.54 -6.48
CA LEU A 149 6.73 -5.22 -6.85
C LEU A 149 6.99 -5.13 -8.35
N ARG A 150 5.96 -4.98 -9.21
CA ARG A 150 6.13 -4.75 -10.65
C ARG A 150 6.94 -3.49 -10.94
N LEU A 151 6.66 -2.39 -10.22
CA LEU A 151 7.44 -1.16 -10.37
C LEU A 151 8.91 -1.40 -9.97
N MET A 152 9.13 -2.05 -8.82
CA MET A 152 10.48 -2.27 -8.30
C MET A 152 11.32 -3.17 -9.23
N GLU A 153 10.74 -4.25 -9.76
CA GLU A 153 11.44 -5.13 -10.72
C GLU A 153 11.74 -4.42 -12.05
N ASN A 154 10.99 -3.37 -12.39
CA ASN A 154 11.27 -2.50 -13.55
C ASN A 154 12.20 -1.32 -13.20
N GLY A 155 12.87 -1.34 -12.05
CA GLY A 155 13.85 -0.35 -11.64
C GLY A 155 13.27 0.99 -11.16
N MET A 156 11.95 1.07 -10.96
CA MET A 156 11.29 2.25 -10.43
C MET A 156 11.39 2.29 -8.89
N SER A 157 11.35 3.48 -8.34
CA SER A 157 11.54 3.73 -6.92
C SER A 157 10.22 4.01 -6.20
N ILE A 158 10.12 3.53 -4.94
CA ILE A 158 8.97 3.77 -4.08
C ILE A 158 9.45 4.46 -2.80
N ALA A 159 8.87 5.61 -2.49
CA ALA A 159 9.05 6.27 -1.20
C ALA A 159 8.07 5.70 -0.17
N VAL A 160 8.57 5.37 1.02
CA VAL A 160 7.78 4.86 2.14
C VAL A 160 7.78 5.86 3.27
N GLY A 161 6.61 6.27 3.73
CA GLY A 161 6.45 7.10 4.92
C GLY A 161 5.83 6.31 6.07
N VAL A 162 6.26 6.60 7.30
CA VAL A 162 5.58 6.05 8.48
C VAL A 162 4.30 6.88 8.72
N ALA A 163 3.15 6.21 8.76
CA ALA A 163 1.86 6.85 8.97
C ALA A 163 1.78 7.53 10.35
N LEU A 164 1.22 8.73 10.38
CA LEU A 164 1.07 9.51 11.61
C LEU A 164 0.07 8.90 12.59
N ASN A 165 -0.91 8.17 12.07
CA ASN A 165 -1.94 7.48 12.82
C ASN A 165 -2.02 6.01 12.41
N PRO A 166 -2.46 5.09 13.29
CA PRO A 166 -2.69 3.71 12.90
C PRO A 166 -3.72 3.62 11.76
N PRO A 167 -3.55 2.69 10.82
CA PRO A 167 -4.57 2.44 9.81
C PRO A 167 -5.81 1.83 10.46
N GLU A 168 -6.98 2.21 9.96
CA GLU A 168 -8.21 1.48 10.27
C GLU A 168 -8.23 0.15 9.51
N THR A 169 -8.97 -0.82 10.03
CA THR A 169 -9.12 -2.11 9.35
C THR A 169 -10.09 -1.99 8.18
N GLY A 170 -9.69 -2.42 7.01
CA GLY A 170 -10.54 -2.49 5.82
C GLY A 170 -11.70 -3.49 5.94
N VAL A 171 -12.41 -3.71 4.84
CA VAL A 171 -13.55 -4.65 4.74
C VAL A 171 -13.14 -5.86 3.90
N ASP A 172 -12.60 -6.88 4.56
CA ASP A 172 -12.24 -8.15 3.92
C ASP A 172 -13.28 -9.26 4.18
N THR A 173 -14.01 -9.15 5.31
CA THR A 173 -14.97 -10.15 5.77
C THR A 173 -16.37 -9.55 5.99
N LYS A 174 -17.37 -10.41 6.14
CA LYS A 174 -18.74 -9.96 6.52
C LYS A 174 -18.76 -9.31 7.89
N GLU A 175 -17.97 -9.82 8.81
CA GLU A 175 -17.80 -9.29 10.17
C GLU A 175 -17.23 -7.87 10.14
N ASP A 176 -16.25 -7.60 9.25
CA ASP A 176 -15.72 -6.24 9.04
C ASP A 176 -16.80 -5.30 8.50
N LEU A 177 -17.57 -5.75 7.52
CA LEU A 177 -18.67 -4.95 6.97
C LEU A 177 -19.69 -4.56 8.05
N GLU A 178 -20.10 -5.51 8.90
CA GLU A 178 -21.02 -5.24 10.01
C GLU A 178 -20.43 -4.27 11.03
N ARG A 179 -19.15 -4.41 11.34
CA ARG A 179 -18.41 -3.50 12.23
C ARG A 179 -18.38 -2.08 11.68
N ILE A 180 -18.03 -1.92 10.41
CA ILE A 180 -17.92 -0.63 9.77
C ILE A 180 -19.28 0.04 9.63
N ASN A 181 -20.32 -0.67 9.25
CA ASN A 181 -21.68 -0.11 9.21
C ASN A 181 -22.09 0.48 10.56
N LYS A 182 -21.82 -0.22 11.67
CA LYS A 182 -22.10 0.30 13.03
C LYS A 182 -21.30 1.57 13.37
N ILE A 183 -20.09 1.73 12.82
CA ILE A 183 -19.28 2.94 13.01
C ILE A 183 -19.89 4.11 12.23
N LEU A 184 -20.23 3.89 10.95
CA LEU A 184 -20.79 4.93 10.08
C LEU A 184 -22.16 5.41 10.56
N GLU A 185 -23.05 4.50 11.00
CA GLU A 185 -24.34 4.86 11.61
C GLU A 185 -24.22 5.79 12.83
N LYS A 186 -23.15 5.64 13.62
CA LYS A 186 -22.89 6.50 14.77
C LYS A 186 -22.32 7.88 14.41
N GLN A 187 -21.79 8.05 13.21
CA GLN A 187 -21.25 9.33 12.72
C GLN A 187 -22.31 10.20 12.06
N GLU A 188 -23.45 9.61 11.66
CA GLU A 188 -24.59 10.33 11.06
C GLU A 188 -25.53 10.96 12.09
N HIS A 189 -25.31 10.75 13.39
CA HIS A 189 -26.09 11.28 14.51
C HIS A 189 -25.22 12.17 15.41
#